data_0248ddb69975d52ac481a6870c5a4d74
#
_entry.id   0248ddb69975d52ac481a6870c5a4d74
#
_cell.length_a   1.000
_cell.length_b   1.000
_cell.length_c   1.000
_cell.angle_alpha   90.00
_cell.angle_beta   90.00
_cell.angle_gamma   90.00
#
_symmetry.space_group_name_H-M   'P 1'
#
loop_
_entity.id
_entity.type
_entity.pdbx_description
1 polymer ?
#
loop_
_entity_poly.entity_id
_entity_poly.type
_entity_poly.pdbx_seq_one_letter_code
_entity_poly.pdbx_strand_id
1 'polypeptide(L)'
;MTVTTFDPYSEIVYDTNNDHGISSTTYPKLSEEFGDNHYGRANGLISAFKINKDTYNWQVADYKIEDENDLVIYELLLRDFTDNSYGEGSVKAAMEYLDYLKTLGVNAIELMPIQEFEGNISWGYSTHAYFAMDKAYGTRNDYKAFIDACHQKGMAVILDVVYNHATGAHPYAAMYWDGYANKTASNNPWFNVDATHQYSVNHQWNHSNQMVREHVKRNLEYLIKEYKVDGFRFDLTKGFTQNSNLIEDYNAERVGYLKEYAYHIECVDNNAIMICEHFVDSENWDLGAAGIKVWRNMNDPYIKSMKRDMSVADFRGMTQSFDGNSGMQNDYMAFGTLVGYMESHDEERTNYAGQWSYNGSEIPFATRIERAKANAAFFLLTPGPKMIWQFGEIGYDISILEGGDRTAKKPWRTDDYMKVAERKSLYDTYSMLLKFRKDNPRFFDNDVNFRWYVDGSHGTGRYMYARSGEGKHFALFANFGTGNQTISVSLPEGVGTWYDYNTGSAWNGRSHSPYMAEGQFYLLVSDRNMCRQ
;
A
#
# COMPACT_ATOMS: atom_id res chain seq x y z
N MET A 1 14.16 15.65 38.62
CA MET A 1 12.79 15.80 38.14
C MET A 1 12.23 14.39 37.99
N THR A 2 11.07 14.07 38.55
CA THR A 2 10.43 12.77 38.39
C THR A 2 9.63 12.82 37.10
N VAL A 3 9.87 11.89 36.17
CA VAL A 3 9.08 11.72 34.95
C VAL A 3 8.15 10.55 35.14
N THR A 4 6.87 10.73 34.91
CA THR A 4 5.86 9.67 34.89
C THR A 4 5.60 9.32 33.44
N THR A 5 5.71 8.03 33.09
CA THR A 5 5.45 7.53 31.73
C THR A 5 4.89 6.11 31.82
N PHE A 6 4.30 5.62 30.74
CA PHE A 6 3.82 4.25 30.62
C PHE A 6 4.99 3.28 30.29
N ASP A 7 4.73 1.98 30.35
CA ASP A 7 5.73 0.96 29.96
C ASP A 7 5.83 0.89 28.43
N PRO A 8 7.04 1.03 27.83
CA PRO A 8 7.23 0.98 26.38
C PRO A 8 6.86 -0.38 25.75
N TYR A 9 6.70 -1.43 26.55
CA TYR A 9 6.24 -2.76 26.10
C TYR A 9 4.80 -3.05 26.45
N SER A 10 4.03 -2.04 26.87
CA SER A 10 2.64 -2.21 27.24
C SER A 10 1.79 -2.62 26.04
N GLU A 11 1.06 -3.74 26.19
CA GLU A 11 0.13 -4.24 25.18
C GLU A 11 -1.25 -3.57 25.25
N ILE A 12 -1.50 -2.82 26.30
CA ILE A 12 -2.71 -2.02 26.51
C ILE A 12 -2.27 -0.68 27.08
N VAL A 13 -2.56 0.38 26.37
CA VAL A 13 -2.30 1.75 26.81
C VAL A 13 -3.61 2.51 26.77
N TYR A 14 -3.94 3.20 27.85
CA TYR A 14 -5.10 4.08 27.93
C TYR A 14 -4.66 5.52 27.86
N ASP A 15 -5.36 6.31 27.04
CA ASP A 15 -5.22 7.76 26.98
C ASP A 15 -6.40 8.41 27.70
N THR A 16 -6.16 8.86 28.94
CA THR A 16 -7.20 9.48 29.75
C THR A 16 -7.77 10.78 29.17
N ASN A 17 -7.11 11.35 28.18
CA ASN A 17 -7.56 12.59 27.53
C ASN A 17 -8.46 12.32 26.31
N ASN A 18 -8.26 11.20 25.60
CA ASN A 18 -8.89 10.94 24.30
C ASN A 18 -9.84 9.73 24.31
N ASP A 19 -9.54 8.67 25.09
CA ASP A 19 -10.28 7.40 25.03
C ASP A 19 -11.77 7.52 25.37
N HIS A 20 -12.17 8.53 26.15
CA HIS A 20 -13.58 8.78 26.46
C HIS A 20 -14.44 9.12 25.22
N GLY A 21 -13.81 9.48 24.09
CA GLY A 21 -14.45 9.69 22.80
C GLY A 21 -14.68 8.40 22.00
N ILE A 22 -14.12 7.28 22.43
CA ILE A 22 -14.26 6.00 21.71
C ILE A 22 -15.64 5.40 21.99
N SER A 23 -16.34 5.02 20.92
CA SER A 23 -17.67 4.43 21.02
C SER A 23 -17.64 3.08 21.75
N SER A 24 -18.63 2.84 22.61
CA SER A 24 -18.83 1.53 23.24
C SER A 24 -19.17 0.41 22.24
N THR A 25 -19.55 0.73 21.02
CA THR A 25 -19.70 -0.25 19.94
C THR A 25 -18.35 -0.70 19.38
N THR A 26 -17.37 0.19 19.38
CA THR A 26 -15.99 -0.09 18.93
C THR A 26 -15.20 -0.77 20.06
N TYR A 27 -15.23 -0.21 21.27
CA TYR A 27 -14.58 -0.80 22.44
C TYR A 27 -15.55 -0.95 23.63
N PRO A 28 -16.32 -2.05 23.69
CA PRO A 28 -17.48 -2.19 24.58
C PRO A 28 -17.20 -2.10 26.09
N LYS A 29 -15.98 -2.41 26.51
CA LYS A 29 -15.62 -2.50 27.92
C LYS A 29 -14.63 -1.43 28.38
N LEU A 30 -14.38 -0.42 27.59
CA LEU A 30 -13.36 0.58 27.91
C LEU A 30 -13.66 1.26 29.26
N SER A 31 -14.90 1.68 29.48
CA SER A 31 -15.35 2.27 30.75
C SER A 31 -15.35 1.28 31.92
N GLU A 32 -15.66 0.00 31.68
CA GLU A 32 -15.63 -1.05 32.72
C GLU A 32 -14.20 -1.43 33.10
N GLU A 33 -13.30 -1.51 32.12
CA GLU A 33 -11.90 -1.87 32.36
C GLU A 33 -11.15 -0.75 33.09
N PHE A 34 -11.54 0.51 32.89
CA PHE A 34 -10.93 1.67 33.52
C PHE A 34 -11.62 2.04 34.86
N GLY A 35 -12.92 1.85 34.96
CA GLY A 35 -13.78 2.31 36.06
C GLY A 35 -13.82 3.85 36.16
N ASP A 36 -14.98 4.42 36.39
CA ASP A 36 -15.21 5.87 36.49
C ASP A 36 -14.32 6.61 37.50
N ASN A 37 -13.70 5.87 38.45
CA ASN A 37 -12.85 6.42 39.49
C ASN A 37 -11.35 6.54 39.10
N HIS A 38 -10.92 5.97 38.00
CA HIS A 38 -9.49 5.99 37.60
C HIS A 38 -9.14 7.15 36.68
N TYR A 39 -10.04 7.56 35.79
CA TYR A 39 -9.87 8.74 34.95
C TYR A 39 -9.57 10.03 35.76
N GLY A 40 -10.12 10.18 36.96
CA GLY A 40 -9.88 11.36 37.79
C GLY A 40 -8.57 11.35 38.60
N ARG A 41 -7.77 10.27 38.56
CA ARG A 41 -6.54 10.12 39.35
C ARG A 41 -5.28 10.03 38.53
N ALA A 42 -5.40 9.72 37.24
CA ALA A 42 -4.31 9.62 36.33
C ALA A 42 -4.46 10.68 35.22
N ASN A 43 -3.36 11.21 34.73
CA ASN A 43 -3.32 12.18 33.66
C ASN A 43 -2.38 11.67 32.58
N GLY A 44 -2.86 11.59 31.33
CA GLY A 44 -2.09 11.14 30.18
C GLY A 44 -2.17 9.61 29.95
N LEU A 45 -1.11 9.07 29.40
CA LEU A 45 -1.02 7.68 28.96
C LEU A 45 -0.70 6.73 30.13
N ILE A 46 -1.46 5.63 30.24
CA ILE A 46 -1.37 4.67 31.34
C ILE A 46 -1.24 3.25 30.77
N SER A 47 -0.24 2.51 31.25
CA SER A 47 -0.14 1.07 30.99
C SER A 47 -1.19 0.29 31.74
N ALA A 48 -1.79 -0.68 31.07
CA ALA A 48 -2.62 -1.69 31.71
C ALA A 48 -2.13 -3.09 31.30
N PHE A 49 -2.37 -4.06 32.17
CA PHE A 49 -2.10 -5.46 31.88
C PHE A 49 -3.20 -6.36 32.45
N LYS A 50 -3.46 -7.48 31.77
CA LYS A 50 -4.37 -8.52 32.25
C LYS A 50 -3.54 -9.70 32.75
N ILE A 51 -3.79 -10.13 33.98
CA ILE A 51 -3.14 -11.31 34.59
C ILE A 51 -3.52 -12.58 33.80
N ASN A 52 -4.80 -12.70 33.44
CA ASN A 52 -5.28 -13.76 32.54
C ASN A 52 -5.57 -13.13 31.19
N LYS A 53 -4.66 -13.31 30.24
CA LYS A 53 -4.88 -12.84 28.87
C LYS A 53 -6.04 -13.60 28.23
N ASP A 54 -6.93 -12.87 27.57
CA ASP A 54 -7.95 -13.47 26.73
C ASP A 54 -7.25 -14.21 25.58
N THR A 55 -7.52 -15.50 25.45
CA THR A 55 -6.99 -16.31 24.34
C THR A 55 -7.91 -16.14 23.13
N TYR A 56 -7.33 -15.87 21.97
CA TYR A 56 -8.04 -15.91 20.70
C TYR A 56 -7.90 -17.30 20.06
N ASN A 57 -9.00 -17.86 19.58
CA ASN A 57 -9.02 -19.18 18.96
C ASN A 57 -8.98 -19.04 17.43
N TRP A 58 -7.77 -19.08 16.88
CA TRP A 58 -7.53 -18.95 15.44
C TRP A 58 -8.19 -20.08 14.64
N GLN A 59 -8.90 -19.72 13.57
CA GLN A 59 -9.46 -20.68 12.62
C GLN A 59 -8.41 -21.06 11.57
N VAL A 60 -7.52 -20.11 11.20
CA VAL A 60 -6.37 -20.34 10.33
C VAL A 60 -5.10 -19.99 11.09
N ALA A 61 -4.48 -20.99 11.69
CA ALA A 61 -3.30 -20.80 12.53
C ALA A 61 -2.00 -20.59 11.73
N ASP A 62 -1.90 -21.19 10.54
CA ASP A 62 -0.68 -21.26 9.72
C ASP A 62 -0.97 -20.80 8.29
N TYR A 63 -1.40 -19.55 8.13
CA TYR A 63 -1.57 -18.93 6.82
C TYR A 63 -0.21 -18.72 6.16
N LYS A 64 -0.16 -18.86 4.82
CA LYS A 64 1.04 -18.59 4.03
C LYS A 64 0.69 -17.87 2.75
N ILE A 65 1.51 -16.90 2.41
CA ILE A 65 1.47 -16.23 1.10
C ILE A 65 1.89 -17.27 0.04
N GLU A 66 1.04 -17.50 -0.96
CA GLU A 66 1.31 -18.47 -2.03
C GLU A 66 2.44 -18.03 -2.95
N ASP A 67 2.42 -16.75 -3.36
CA ASP A 67 3.44 -16.11 -4.19
C ASP A 67 3.59 -14.63 -3.80
N GLU A 68 4.70 -14.30 -3.19
CA GLU A 68 5.02 -12.92 -2.79
C GLU A 68 5.28 -11.97 -3.97
N ASN A 69 5.57 -12.51 -5.16
CA ASN A 69 5.82 -11.72 -6.37
C ASN A 69 4.52 -11.36 -7.09
N ASP A 70 3.41 -12.04 -6.79
CA ASP A 70 2.10 -11.80 -7.38
C ASP A 70 1.09 -11.22 -6.39
N LEU A 71 1.57 -10.46 -5.40
CA LEU A 71 0.69 -9.78 -4.46
C LEU A 71 -0.11 -8.67 -5.14
N VAL A 72 -1.40 -8.68 -4.86
CA VAL A 72 -2.33 -7.58 -5.12
C VAL A 72 -2.78 -7.02 -3.78
N ILE A 73 -2.09 -5.98 -3.37
CA ILE A 73 -2.24 -5.34 -2.06
C ILE A 73 -3.35 -4.29 -2.16
N TYR A 74 -4.22 -4.26 -1.17
CA TYR A 74 -5.20 -3.20 -0.99
C TYR A 74 -4.84 -2.37 0.23
N GLU A 75 -4.33 -1.16 0.01
CA GLU A 75 -4.01 -0.20 1.07
C GLU A 75 -5.30 0.36 1.65
N LEU A 76 -5.44 0.33 2.97
CA LEU A 76 -6.70 0.58 3.64
C LEU A 76 -6.51 1.42 4.91
N LEU A 77 -7.20 2.55 4.98
CA LEU A 77 -7.37 3.34 6.19
C LEU A 77 -8.71 2.99 6.83
N LEU A 78 -8.69 2.32 7.96
CA LEU A 78 -9.92 1.86 8.65
C LEU A 78 -10.92 2.99 8.88
N ARG A 79 -10.45 4.16 9.31
CA ARG A 79 -11.26 5.35 9.57
C ARG A 79 -12.15 5.76 8.38
N ASP A 80 -11.60 5.69 7.17
CA ASP A 80 -12.24 6.20 5.95
C ASP A 80 -12.80 5.07 5.07
N PHE A 81 -12.45 3.81 5.35
CA PHE A 81 -12.88 2.67 4.53
C PHE A 81 -14.33 2.27 4.80
N THR A 82 -14.80 2.43 6.04
CA THR A 82 -16.18 2.15 6.40
C THR A 82 -16.81 3.34 7.10
N ASP A 83 -17.93 3.82 6.58
CA ASP A 83 -18.80 4.75 7.28
C ASP A 83 -19.92 3.95 7.91
N ASN A 84 -19.64 3.39 9.08
CA ASN A 84 -20.74 2.86 9.84
C ASN A 84 -21.58 4.03 10.39
N SER A 85 -22.85 3.79 10.64
CA SER A 85 -23.81 4.76 11.21
C SER A 85 -23.39 5.36 12.56
N TYR A 86 -22.22 5.01 13.05
CA TYR A 86 -21.61 5.44 14.30
C TYR A 86 -20.42 6.40 14.08
N GLY A 87 -20.11 6.75 12.81
CA GLY A 87 -19.20 7.85 12.48
C GLY A 87 -17.70 7.51 12.47
N GLU A 88 -17.30 6.30 12.80
CA GLU A 88 -15.89 5.88 12.84
C GLU A 88 -15.72 4.50 12.23
N GLY A 89 -14.71 4.34 11.36
CA GLY A 89 -14.33 3.04 10.82
C GLY A 89 -13.79 2.13 11.93
N SER A 90 -14.03 0.84 11.82
CA SER A 90 -13.51 -0.15 12.75
C SER A 90 -13.13 -1.42 12.02
N VAL A 91 -12.30 -2.26 12.64
CA VAL A 91 -11.95 -3.57 12.06
C VAL A 91 -13.17 -4.47 11.90
N LYS A 92 -14.17 -4.36 12.77
CA LYS A 92 -15.44 -5.10 12.63
C LYS A 92 -16.22 -4.67 11.40
N ALA A 93 -16.32 -3.37 11.17
CA ALA A 93 -16.99 -2.85 9.99
C ALA A 93 -16.22 -3.23 8.70
N ALA A 94 -14.88 -3.19 8.72
CA ALA A 94 -14.05 -3.59 7.59
C ALA A 94 -14.21 -5.08 7.24
N MET A 95 -14.45 -5.96 8.21
CA MET A 95 -14.72 -7.39 7.95
C MET A 95 -15.94 -7.62 7.05
N GLU A 96 -16.94 -6.76 7.08
CA GLU A 96 -18.14 -6.87 6.23
C GLU A 96 -17.83 -6.68 4.74
N TYR A 97 -16.71 -6.04 4.41
CA TYR A 97 -16.27 -5.78 3.04
C TYR A 97 -15.20 -6.76 2.52
N LEU A 98 -14.81 -7.77 3.30
CA LEU A 98 -13.80 -8.73 2.84
C LEU A 98 -14.24 -9.55 1.62
N ASP A 99 -15.54 -9.81 1.45
CA ASP A 99 -16.06 -10.47 0.25
C ASP A 99 -16.01 -9.56 -0.99
N TYR A 100 -16.20 -8.26 -0.80
CA TYR A 100 -16.00 -7.26 -1.84
C TYR A 100 -14.55 -7.27 -2.35
N LEU A 101 -13.57 -7.24 -1.44
CA LEU A 101 -12.14 -7.28 -1.76
C LEU A 101 -11.74 -8.62 -2.40
N LYS A 102 -12.25 -9.73 -1.87
CA LYS A 102 -12.01 -11.06 -2.44
C LYS A 102 -12.58 -11.21 -3.85
N THR A 103 -13.78 -10.68 -4.11
CA THR A 103 -14.41 -10.67 -5.43
C THR A 103 -13.67 -9.75 -6.40
N LEU A 104 -13.11 -8.66 -5.93
CA LEU A 104 -12.23 -7.80 -6.72
C LEU A 104 -11.00 -8.58 -7.22
N GLY A 105 -10.44 -9.48 -6.40
CA GLY A 105 -9.25 -10.26 -6.71
C GLY A 105 -8.04 -9.91 -5.85
N VAL A 106 -8.23 -9.14 -4.78
CA VAL A 106 -7.20 -8.80 -3.78
C VAL A 106 -6.76 -10.07 -3.03
N ASN A 107 -5.45 -10.20 -2.79
CA ASN A 107 -4.86 -11.29 -2.00
C ASN A 107 -4.00 -10.82 -0.82
N ALA A 108 -3.88 -9.50 -0.61
CA ALA A 108 -3.27 -8.90 0.58
C ALA A 108 -3.96 -7.59 0.96
N ILE A 109 -4.08 -7.32 2.25
CA ILE A 109 -4.56 -6.04 2.79
C ILE A 109 -3.40 -5.39 3.53
N GLU A 110 -3.08 -4.15 3.16
CA GLU A 110 -2.15 -3.31 3.91
C GLU A 110 -2.95 -2.34 4.76
N LEU A 111 -2.88 -2.51 6.08
CA LEU A 111 -3.52 -1.59 7.02
C LEU A 111 -2.58 -0.41 7.28
N MET A 112 -3.03 0.81 7.00
CA MET A 112 -2.37 2.02 7.51
C MET A 112 -2.21 1.91 9.02
N PRO A 113 -1.26 2.67 9.65
CA PRO A 113 -0.81 2.38 11.01
C PRO A 113 -1.94 2.22 12.02
N ILE A 114 -1.91 1.10 12.73
CA ILE A 114 -2.91 0.68 13.74
C ILE A 114 -2.31 0.47 15.14
N GLN A 115 -1.02 0.72 15.31
CA GLN A 115 -0.42 0.77 16.63
C GLN A 115 -0.86 2.06 17.31
N GLU A 116 -1.00 2.05 18.64
CA GLU A 116 -1.56 3.16 19.41
C GLU A 116 -0.92 4.50 19.06
N PHE A 117 -1.70 5.39 18.47
CA PHE A 117 -1.28 6.70 17.99
C PHE A 117 -1.92 7.85 18.77
N GLU A 118 -1.48 9.07 18.53
CA GLU A 118 -1.98 10.26 19.20
C GLU A 118 -3.42 10.58 18.77
N GLY A 119 -4.34 10.64 19.73
CA GLY A 119 -5.77 10.92 19.52
C GLY A 119 -6.53 9.71 18.95
N ASN A 120 -7.79 9.91 18.55
CA ASN A 120 -8.68 8.85 18.06
C ASN A 120 -8.97 8.97 16.55
N ILE A 121 -8.57 10.09 15.91
CA ILE A 121 -8.84 10.39 14.50
C ILE A 121 -7.52 10.78 13.85
N SER A 122 -6.89 9.86 13.12
CA SER A 122 -5.57 10.05 12.54
C SER A 122 -5.37 9.13 11.32
N TRP A 123 -4.29 9.37 10.58
CA TRP A 123 -3.71 8.40 9.66
C TRP A 123 -2.91 7.31 10.39
N GLY A 124 -2.55 7.55 11.68
CA GLY A 124 -1.82 6.64 12.51
C GLY A 124 -0.30 6.88 12.61
N TYR A 125 0.27 7.82 11.83
CA TYR A 125 1.73 8.06 11.80
C TYR A 125 2.29 8.79 13.03
N SER A 126 1.46 9.16 14.00
CA SER A 126 1.90 9.72 15.29
C SER A 126 1.90 8.65 16.39
N THR A 127 2.61 7.56 16.16
CA THR A 127 2.68 6.41 17.07
C THR A 127 3.38 6.76 18.38
N HIS A 128 2.81 6.33 19.51
CA HIS A 128 3.43 6.48 20.81
C HIS A 128 3.54 5.15 21.60
N ALA A 129 2.77 4.12 21.26
CA ALA A 129 2.87 2.81 21.93
C ALA A 129 2.87 1.67 20.89
N TYR A 130 4.04 1.11 20.63
CA TYR A 130 4.27 0.15 19.55
C TYR A 130 3.71 -1.26 19.81
N PHE A 131 3.51 -1.65 21.09
CA PHE A 131 3.01 -2.97 21.46
C PHE A 131 1.49 -2.98 21.70
N ALA A 132 0.85 -1.81 21.72
CA ALA A 132 -0.60 -1.68 21.84
C ALA A 132 -1.24 -1.42 20.48
N MET A 133 -2.38 -2.04 20.22
CA MET A 133 -3.23 -1.70 19.09
C MET A 133 -4.17 -0.56 19.46
N ASP A 134 -4.45 0.33 18.49
CA ASP A 134 -5.27 1.50 18.71
C ASP A 134 -6.72 1.14 18.99
N LYS A 135 -7.24 1.68 20.10
CA LYS A 135 -8.58 1.39 20.59
C LYS A 135 -9.69 2.03 19.75
N ALA A 136 -9.36 3.06 18.97
CA ALA A 136 -10.33 3.72 18.09
C ALA A 136 -10.86 2.79 16.99
N TYR A 137 -10.13 1.71 16.66
CA TYR A 137 -10.55 0.76 15.64
C TYR A 137 -11.08 -0.57 16.20
N GLY A 138 -10.87 -0.87 17.48
CA GLY A 138 -11.37 -2.09 18.08
C GLY A 138 -10.51 -2.64 19.22
N THR A 139 -10.98 -3.75 19.79
CA THR A 139 -10.24 -4.50 20.81
C THR A 139 -9.14 -5.36 20.19
N ARG A 140 -8.18 -5.81 20.99
CA ARG A 140 -7.14 -6.77 20.56
C ARG A 140 -7.72 -7.99 19.86
N ASN A 141 -8.81 -8.55 20.36
CA ASN A 141 -9.46 -9.71 19.76
C ASN A 141 -10.22 -9.36 18.48
N ASP A 142 -10.69 -8.13 18.31
CA ASP A 142 -11.29 -7.67 17.06
C ASP A 142 -10.25 -7.62 15.93
N TYR A 143 -9.03 -7.13 16.21
CA TYR A 143 -7.91 -7.17 15.26
C TYR A 143 -7.53 -8.62 14.89
N LYS A 144 -7.45 -9.52 15.87
CA LYS A 144 -7.19 -10.95 15.60
C LYS A 144 -8.29 -11.57 14.73
N ALA A 145 -9.56 -11.23 15.02
CA ALA A 145 -10.69 -11.71 14.25
C ALA A 145 -10.67 -11.19 12.80
N PHE A 146 -10.27 -9.94 12.60
CA PHE A 146 -10.09 -9.38 11.27
C PHE A 146 -9.00 -10.13 10.47
N ILE A 147 -7.83 -10.33 11.08
CA ILE A 147 -6.71 -11.03 10.45
C ILE A 147 -7.10 -12.47 10.12
N ASP A 148 -7.71 -13.18 11.07
CA ASP A 148 -8.19 -14.55 10.87
C ASP A 148 -9.24 -14.64 9.74
N ALA A 149 -10.16 -13.67 9.65
CA ALA A 149 -11.13 -13.58 8.57
C ALA A 149 -10.48 -13.32 7.20
N CYS A 150 -9.41 -12.51 7.15
CA CYS A 150 -8.61 -12.32 5.95
C CYS A 150 -7.95 -13.64 5.53
N HIS A 151 -7.32 -14.35 6.44
CA HIS A 151 -6.67 -15.65 6.20
C HIS A 151 -7.68 -16.70 5.70
N GLN A 152 -8.88 -16.77 6.28
CA GLN A 152 -9.95 -17.67 5.81
C GLN A 152 -10.35 -17.39 4.36
N LYS A 153 -10.17 -16.16 3.89
CA LYS A 153 -10.45 -15.77 2.51
C LYS A 153 -9.21 -15.84 1.60
N GLY A 154 -8.07 -16.29 2.13
CA GLY A 154 -6.79 -16.35 1.40
C GLY A 154 -6.23 -14.97 1.07
N MET A 155 -6.33 -14.05 2.02
CA MET A 155 -5.74 -12.71 1.95
C MET A 155 -4.74 -12.54 3.08
N ALA A 156 -3.51 -12.14 2.75
CA ALA A 156 -2.49 -11.74 3.72
C ALA A 156 -2.85 -10.42 4.40
N VAL A 157 -2.30 -10.18 5.59
CA VAL A 157 -2.40 -8.90 6.27
C VAL A 157 -1.02 -8.32 6.52
N ILE A 158 -0.78 -7.14 5.96
CA ILE A 158 0.46 -6.36 6.06
C ILE A 158 0.16 -5.16 6.95
N LEU A 159 1.05 -4.89 7.91
CA LEU A 159 0.92 -3.70 8.75
C LEU A 159 1.86 -2.60 8.29
N ASP A 160 1.33 -1.40 8.12
CA ASP A 160 2.14 -0.20 8.01
C ASP A 160 2.69 0.18 9.38
N VAL A 161 4.02 0.27 9.51
CA VAL A 161 4.72 0.47 10.78
C VAL A 161 5.67 1.66 10.72
N VAL A 162 5.65 2.46 11.79
CA VAL A 162 6.30 3.77 11.84
C VAL A 162 7.55 3.70 12.72
N TYR A 163 8.68 3.27 12.16
CA TYR A 163 9.94 3.21 12.92
C TYR A 163 10.93 4.32 12.54
N ASN A 164 10.55 5.26 11.69
CA ASN A 164 11.35 6.46 11.47
C ASN A 164 11.31 7.40 12.67
N HIS A 165 10.16 7.53 13.34
CA HIS A 165 9.93 8.48 14.42
C HIS A 165 8.87 7.98 15.41
N ALA A 166 8.81 8.63 16.58
CA ALA A 166 7.73 8.48 17.56
C ALA A 166 7.36 9.84 18.15
N THR A 167 6.18 9.93 18.79
CA THR A 167 5.78 11.16 19.49
C THR A 167 6.61 11.39 20.74
N GLY A 168 6.63 12.63 21.24
CA GLY A 168 7.28 12.96 22.52
C GLY A 168 6.64 12.26 23.75
N ALA A 169 5.45 11.69 23.61
CA ALA A 169 4.78 10.90 24.63
C ALA A 169 5.35 9.48 24.77
N HIS A 170 6.10 8.99 23.77
CA HIS A 170 6.77 7.69 23.87
C HIS A 170 7.72 7.65 25.08
N PRO A 171 7.70 6.56 25.90
CA PRO A 171 8.46 6.50 27.14
C PRO A 171 9.95 6.86 26.99
N TYR A 172 10.62 6.35 25.95
CA TYR A 172 12.03 6.63 25.73
C TYR A 172 12.32 8.06 25.27
N ALA A 173 11.36 8.77 24.70
CA ALA A 173 11.45 10.20 24.45
C ALA A 173 11.23 10.98 25.76
N ALA A 174 10.15 10.68 26.48
CA ALA A 174 9.75 11.38 27.69
C ALA A 174 10.78 11.26 28.84
N MET A 175 11.42 10.09 28.99
CA MET A 175 12.44 9.88 30.04
C MET A 175 13.69 10.74 29.87
N TYR A 176 14.03 11.12 28.64
CA TYR A 176 15.19 11.94 28.30
C TYR A 176 14.73 13.18 27.51
N TRP A 177 13.95 14.04 28.17
CA TRP A 177 13.33 15.22 27.57
C TRP A 177 14.01 16.51 28.04
N ASP A 178 14.34 17.37 27.10
CA ASP A 178 14.77 18.74 27.38
C ASP A 178 13.51 19.65 27.41
N GLY A 179 13.01 19.92 28.62
CA GLY A 179 11.82 20.77 28.79
C GLY A 179 12.04 22.25 28.41
N TYR A 180 13.29 22.71 28.27
CA TYR A 180 13.59 24.05 27.81
C TYR A 180 13.51 24.16 26.29
N ALA A 181 14.13 23.20 25.60
CA ALA A 181 14.12 23.12 24.15
C ALA A 181 12.83 22.45 23.58
N ASN A 182 12.01 21.87 24.46
CA ASN A 182 10.80 21.10 24.10
C ASN A 182 11.08 20.01 23.07
N LYS A 183 12.12 19.21 23.29
CA LYS A 183 12.54 18.11 22.43
C LYS A 183 13.33 17.06 23.22
N THR A 184 13.69 15.97 22.58
CA THR A 184 14.56 14.95 23.16
C THR A 184 15.91 15.54 23.56
N ALA A 185 16.40 15.17 24.76
CA ALA A 185 17.64 15.72 25.31
C ALA A 185 18.89 15.17 24.60
N SER A 186 19.99 15.91 24.66
CA SER A 186 21.26 15.53 24.01
C SER A 186 21.88 14.24 24.54
N ASN A 187 21.46 13.77 25.71
CA ASN A 187 21.87 12.49 26.30
C ASN A 187 20.82 11.37 26.10
N ASN A 188 19.80 11.60 25.26
CA ASN A 188 18.84 10.55 24.93
C ASN A 188 19.53 9.49 24.07
N PRO A 189 19.60 8.21 24.50
CA PRO A 189 20.26 7.17 23.72
C PRO A 189 19.36 6.60 22.61
N TRP A 190 18.08 6.87 22.63
CA TRP A 190 17.07 6.26 21.75
C TRP A 190 16.73 7.15 20.54
N PHE A 191 16.71 8.46 20.75
CA PHE A 191 16.27 9.45 19.77
C PHE A 191 17.35 10.46 19.44
N ASN A 192 17.38 10.93 18.22
CA ASN A 192 18.16 12.08 17.85
C ASN A 192 17.57 13.36 18.46
N VAL A 193 18.41 14.33 18.80
CA VAL A 193 17.98 15.64 19.32
C VAL A 193 17.21 16.40 18.25
N ASP A 194 17.76 16.40 17.05
CA ASP A 194 17.14 16.92 15.84
C ASP A 194 17.22 15.82 14.78
N ALA A 195 16.23 15.77 13.92
CA ALA A 195 16.23 14.78 12.85
C ALA A 195 17.42 14.97 11.90
N THR A 196 17.96 13.88 11.43
CA THR A 196 19.07 13.89 10.46
C THR A 196 18.62 14.20 9.04
N HIS A 197 17.34 14.52 8.82
CA HIS A 197 16.77 14.79 7.50
C HIS A 197 15.58 15.76 7.57
N GLN A 198 15.29 16.37 6.43
CA GLN A 198 14.25 17.40 6.30
C GLN A 198 12.80 16.87 6.32
N TYR A 199 12.61 15.56 6.13
CA TYR A 199 11.29 14.92 6.09
C TYR A 199 10.78 14.52 7.47
N SER A 200 11.45 14.95 8.53
CA SER A 200 11.12 14.54 9.89
C SER A 200 9.80 15.12 10.36
N VAL A 201 9.03 14.26 10.98
CA VAL A 201 7.92 14.59 11.86
C VAL A 201 8.22 13.99 13.23
N ASN A 202 7.70 14.58 14.30
CA ASN A 202 7.93 14.08 15.68
C ASN A 202 9.44 13.92 16.02
N HIS A 203 9.84 12.83 16.68
CA HIS A 203 11.21 12.57 17.14
C HIS A 203 11.80 11.35 16.45
N GLN A 204 12.90 11.54 15.74
CA GLN A 204 13.53 10.50 14.95
C GLN A 204 14.26 9.48 15.84
N TRP A 205 13.99 8.19 15.61
CA TRP A 205 14.74 7.09 16.22
C TRP A 205 16.19 7.06 15.75
N ASN A 206 17.11 6.81 16.68
CA ASN A 206 18.52 6.63 16.37
C ASN A 206 18.84 5.17 16.03
N HIS A 207 18.68 4.79 14.76
CA HIS A 207 18.92 3.43 14.28
C HIS A 207 20.39 2.98 14.37
N SER A 208 21.36 3.88 14.56
CA SER A 208 22.74 3.47 14.83
C SER A 208 22.88 2.80 16.20
N ASN A 209 21.96 3.07 17.13
CA ASN A 209 21.96 2.44 18.43
C ASN A 209 21.37 1.02 18.36
N GLN A 210 22.14 0.04 18.80
CA GLN A 210 21.70 -1.36 18.84
C GLN A 210 20.42 -1.55 19.68
N MET A 211 20.27 -0.83 20.80
CA MET A 211 19.06 -0.94 21.64
C MET A 211 17.80 -0.54 20.89
N VAL A 212 17.87 0.47 20.02
CA VAL A 212 16.75 0.86 19.15
C VAL A 212 16.40 -0.28 18.21
N ARG A 213 17.40 -0.85 17.54
CA ARG A 213 17.16 -1.98 16.62
C ARG A 213 16.60 -3.20 17.33
N GLU A 214 17.07 -3.50 18.55
CA GLU A 214 16.49 -4.59 19.36
C GLU A 214 15.04 -4.31 19.77
N HIS A 215 14.69 -3.06 20.09
CA HIS A 215 13.31 -2.68 20.39
C HIS A 215 12.40 -2.88 19.18
N VAL A 216 12.81 -2.44 18.00
CA VAL A 216 12.08 -2.64 16.74
C VAL A 216 11.92 -4.13 16.44
N LYS A 217 13.01 -4.93 16.53
CA LYS A 217 12.96 -6.38 16.30
C LYS A 217 11.97 -7.09 17.24
N ARG A 218 11.95 -6.72 18.52
CA ARG A 218 10.99 -7.28 19.48
C ARG A 218 9.55 -6.92 19.15
N ASN A 219 9.32 -5.71 18.65
CA ASN A 219 7.98 -5.32 18.23
C ASN A 219 7.52 -6.10 17.00
N LEU A 220 8.37 -6.25 15.99
CA LEU A 220 8.08 -7.05 14.79
C LEU A 220 7.76 -8.51 15.17
N GLU A 221 8.60 -9.13 16.01
CA GLU A 221 8.37 -10.48 16.52
C GLU A 221 7.04 -10.61 17.28
N TYR A 222 6.71 -9.62 18.12
CA TYR A 222 5.43 -9.58 18.85
C TYR A 222 4.24 -9.53 17.90
N LEU A 223 4.27 -8.67 16.88
CA LEU A 223 3.19 -8.53 15.92
C LEU A 223 2.98 -9.81 15.11
N ILE A 224 4.05 -10.47 14.66
CA ILE A 224 3.97 -11.77 13.97
C ILE A 224 3.38 -12.84 14.92
N LYS A 225 3.92 -12.99 16.12
CA LYS A 225 3.52 -14.08 17.02
C LYS A 225 2.14 -13.88 17.63
N GLU A 226 1.81 -12.66 18.04
CA GLU A 226 0.56 -12.36 18.76
C GLU A 226 -0.62 -12.16 17.80
N TYR A 227 -0.38 -11.47 16.66
CA TYR A 227 -1.44 -11.11 15.70
C TYR A 227 -1.38 -11.91 14.40
N LYS A 228 -0.34 -12.70 14.18
CA LYS A 228 -0.15 -13.51 12.96
C LYS A 228 -0.22 -12.68 11.68
N VAL A 229 0.40 -11.49 11.71
CA VAL A 229 0.54 -10.65 10.52
C VAL A 229 1.54 -11.27 9.54
N ASP A 230 1.30 -11.08 8.25
CA ASP A 230 2.05 -11.72 7.17
C ASP A 230 3.16 -10.84 6.60
N GLY A 231 3.29 -9.63 7.12
CA GLY A 231 4.34 -8.71 6.69
C GLY A 231 4.16 -7.30 7.20
N PHE A 232 5.09 -6.46 6.77
CA PHE A 232 5.16 -5.07 7.18
C PHE A 232 5.50 -4.15 6.01
N ARG A 233 4.86 -2.98 5.97
CA ARG A 233 5.31 -1.82 5.20
C ARG A 233 5.97 -0.84 6.17
N PHE A 234 7.23 -0.56 5.97
CA PHE A 234 8.00 0.37 6.80
C PHE A 234 7.90 1.78 6.24
N ASP A 235 7.34 2.69 7.04
CA ASP A 235 7.20 4.10 6.73
C ASP A 235 8.56 4.81 6.67
N LEU A 236 8.74 5.67 5.66
CA LEU A 236 9.87 6.62 5.51
C LEU A 236 11.25 6.00 5.81
N THR A 237 11.56 4.86 5.23
CA THR A 237 12.82 4.14 5.52
C THR A 237 14.07 4.87 5.07
N LYS A 238 14.00 5.78 4.09
CA LYS A 238 15.13 6.65 3.77
C LYS A 238 15.56 7.51 4.97
N GLY A 239 14.63 7.82 5.87
CA GLY A 239 14.89 8.56 7.10
C GLY A 239 15.64 7.78 8.18
N PHE A 240 15.91 6.47 8.01
CA PHE A 240 16.72 5.70 8.97
C PHE A 240 18.22 6.06 8.92
N THR A 241 18.63 6.85 7.93
CA THR A 241 19.99 7.38 7.87
C THR A 241 20.34 8.20 9.11
N GLN A 242 21.58 8.08 9.57
CA GLN A 242 22.16 8.96 10.59
C GLN A 242 23.09 10.02 9.96
N ASN A 243 23.13 10.11 8.64
CA ASN A 243 23.92 11.06 7.88
C ASN A 243 23.04 11.89 6.95
N SER A 244 22.83 13.16 7.30
CA SER A 244 21.96 14.07 6.56
C SER A 244 22.37 14.31 5.10
N ASN A 245 23.64 14.13 4.76
CA ASN A 245 24.13 14.28 3.40
C ASN A 245 23.78 13.09 2.50
N LEU A 246 23.29 11.97 3.07
CA LEU A 246 23.00 10.74 2.35
C LEU A 246 21.51 10.38 2.35
N ILE A 247 20.63 11.34 2.65
CA ILE A 247 19.18 11.07 2.67
C ILE A 247 18.65 10.65 1.30
N GLU A 248 19.12 11.24 0.22
CA GLU A 248 18.74 10.93 -1.17
C GLU A 248 19.81 10.09 -1.91
N ASP A 249 20.94 9.85 -1.27
CA ASP A 249 22.08 9.11 -1.84
C ASP A 249 22.25 7.75 -1.16
N TYR A 250 23.07 6.88 -1.77
CA TYR A 250 23.39 5.56 -1.22
C TYR A 250 24.02 5.65 0.17
N ASN A 251 23.44 4.96 1.15
CA ASN A 251 23.91 4.87 2.51
C ASN A 251 24.00 3.41 2.97
N ALA A 252 25.24 2.87 3.02
CA ALA A 252 25.47 1.48 3.39
C ALA A 252 25.03 1.13 4.83
N GLU A 253 25.05 2.10 5.76
CA GLU A 253 24.59 1.87 7.15
C GLU A 253 23.06 1.69 7.17
N ARG A 254 22.31 2.56 6.50
CA ARG A 254 20.86 2.47 6.37
C ARG A 254 20.45 1.14 5.71
N VAL A 255 21.08 0.78 4.60
CA VAL A 255 20.89 -0.52 3.94
C VAL A 255 21.17 -1.67 4.92
N GLY A 256 22.24 -1.55 5.73
CA GLY A 256 22.58 -2.52 6.76
C GLY A 256 21.49 -2.69 7.83
N TYR A 257 20.90 -1.59 8.31
CA TYR A 257 19.79 -1.64 9.29
C TYR A 257 18.54 -2.31 8.69
N LEU A 258 18.17 -1.96 7.47
CA LEU A 258 17.00 -2.55 6.81
C LEU A 258 17.21 -4.05 6.57
N LYS A 259 18.40 -4.48 6.13
CA LYS A 259 18.75 -5.91 5.99
C LYS A 259 18.73 -6.65 7.33
N GLU A 260 19.13 -6.01 8.44
CA GLU A 260 19.05 -6.59 9.79
C GLU A 260 17.59 -6.84 10.19
N TYR A 261 16.68 -5.92 9.89
CA TYR A 261 15.24 -6.10 10.17
C TYR A 261 14.63 -7.19 9.30
N ALA A 262 14.91 -7.20 8.00
CA ALA A 262 14.43 -8.23 7.09
C ALA A 262 14.88 -9.63 7.52
N TYR A 263 16.15 -9.79 7.84
CA TYR A 263 16.68 -11.05 8.36
C TYR A 263 16.01 -11.49 9.67
N HIS A 264 15.71 -10.54 10.57
CA HIS A 264 15.01 -10.87 11.82
C HIS A 264 13.58 -11.32 11.54
N ILE A 265 12.84 -10.66 10.64
CA ILE A 265 11.49 -11.05 10.21
C ILE A 265 11.53 -12.48 9.66
N GLU A 266 12.45 -12.78 8.74
CA GLU A 266 12.64 -14.11 8.16
C GLU A 266 12.94 -15.18 9.21
N CYS A 267 13.73 -14.86 10.24
CA CYS A 267 14.01 -15.76 11.34
C CYS A 267 12.78 -16.06 12.23
N VAL A 268 11.84 -15.13 12.32
CA VAL A 268 10.61 -15.30 13.11
C VAL A 268 9.56 -16.06 12.30
N ASP A 269 9.35 -15.65 11.06
CA ASP A 269 8.50 -16.30 10.08
C ASP A 269 9.07 -16.08 8.67
N ASN A 270 9.55 -17.13 8.04
CA ASN A 270 10.16 -17.09 6.72
C ASN A 270 9.17 -16.82 5.57
N ASN A 271 7.89 -16.70 5.89
CA ASN A 271 6.83 -16.36 4.95
C ASN A 271 6.40 -14.89 5.07
N ALA A 272 6.85 -14.20 6.14
CA ALA A 272 6.51 -12.80 6.34
C ALA A 272 7.38 -11.89 5.46
N ILE A 273 6.73 -10.90 4.82
CA ILE A 273 7.38 -10.00 3.87
C ILE A 273 7.72 -8.64 4.50
N MET A 274 8.74 -8.01 3.96
CA MET A 274 9.11 -6.63 4.29
C MET A 274 9.02 -5.75 3.04
N ILE A 275 8.23 -4.67 3.14
CA ILE A 275 8.09 -3.63 2.13
C ILE A 275 8.62 -2.33 2.73
N CYS A 276 9.38 -1.55 1.96
CA CYS A 276 9.90 -0.26 2.39
C CYS A 276 9.34 0.89 1.54
N GLU A 277 8.80 1.90 2.19
CA GLU A 277 8.67 3.21 1.57
C GLU A 277 10.06 3.87 1.59
N HIS A 278 10.80 3.72 0.48
CA HIS A 278 12.22 4.02 0.48
C HIS A 278 12.62 5.23 -0.37
N PHE A 279 12.23 5.23 -1.65
CA PHE A 279 12.47 6.29 -2.63
C PHE A 279 13.95 6.72 -2.76
N VAL A 280 14.89 5.78 -2.60
CA VAL A 280 16.31 5.95 -2.90
C VAL A 280 16.71 4.88 -3.91
N ASP A 281 16.58 5.19 -5.20
CA ASP A 281 16.70 4.20 -6.27
C ASP A 281 18.07 3.51 -6.31
N SER A 282 19.14 4.20 -5.92
CA SER A 282 20.50 3.63 -5.84
C SER A 282 20.64 2.47 -4.84
N GLU A 283 19.70 2.30 -3.90
CA GLU A 283 19.68 1.22 -2.90
C GLU A 283 18.75 0.06 -3.25
N ASN A 284 17.86 0.24 -4.24
CA ASN A 284 16.82 -0.73 -4.55
C ASN A 284 17.38 -2.12 -4.92
N TRP A 285 18.52 -2.19 -5.60
CA TRP A 285 19.18 -3.46 -5.94
C TRP A 285 19.66 -4.22 -4.71
N ASP A 286 20.27 -3.50 -3.77
CA ASP A 286 20.75 -4.07 -2.52
C ASP A 286 19.62 -4.56 -1.61
N LEU A 287 18.52 -3.81 -1.56
CA LEU A 287 17.33 -4.16 -0.80
C LEU A 287 16.61 -5.36 -1.44
N GLY A 288 16.40 -5.34 -2.75
CA GLY A 288 15.79 -6.44 -3.49
C GLY A 288 16.58 -7.75 -3.40
N ALA A 289 17.92 -7.67 -3.42
CA ALA A 289 18.80 -8.82 -3.23
C ALA A 289 18.70 -9.45 -1.83
N ALA A 290 18.19 -8.69 -0.85
CA ALA A 290 17.91 -9.15 0.51
C ALA A 290 16.42 -9.57 0.71
N GLY A 291 15.63 -9.70 -0.37
CA GLY A 291 14.21 -10.05 -0.29
C GLY A 291 13.29 -8.90 0.11
N ILE A 292 13.82 -7.70 0.30
CA ILE A 292 13.04 -6.52 0.67
C ILE A 292 12.35 -5.97 -0.58
N LYS A 293 11.05 -5.74 -0.49
CA LYS A 293 10.28 -5.05 -1.52
C LYS A 293 10.30 -3.54 -1.27
N VAL A 294 10.23 -2.74 -2.34
CA VAL A 294 10.21 -1.29 -2.24
C VAL A 294 9.01 -0.69 -2.97
N TRP A 295 8.41 0.32 -2.40
CA TRP A 295 7.34 1.07 -3.05
C TRP A 295 7.85 1.76 -4.32
N ARG A 296 7.06 1.67 -5.37
CA ARG A 296 7.28 2.35 -6.64
C ARG A 296 6.10 3.26 -6.96
N ASN A 297 6.29 4.55 -6.68
CA ASN A 297 5.30 5.58 -6.97
C ASN A 297 5.20 5.83 -8.49
N MET A 298 4.03 5.54 -9.05
CA MET A 298 3.70 5.78 -10.45
C MET A 298 2.55 6.78 -10.62
N ASN A 299 2.21 7.53 -9.58
CA ASN A 299 1.08 8.45 -9.59
C ASN A 299 1.21 9.51 -10.70
N ASP A 300 2.36 10.18 -10.81
CA ASP A 300 2.56 11.23 -11.82
C ASP A 300 2.39 10.73 -13.27
N PRO A 301 3.00 9.63 -13.73
CA PRO A 301 2.74 9.08 -15.06
C PRO A 301 1.27 8.74 -15.32
N TYR A 302 0.58 8.16 -14.35
CA TYR A 302 -0.82 7.80 -14.52
C TYR A 302 -1.76 9.01 -14.46
N ILE A 303 -1.46 10.03 -13.65
CA ILE A 303 -2.16 11.33 -13.70
C ILE A 303 -1.97 11.99 -15.07
N LYS A 304 -0.74 12.03 -15.60
CA LYS A 304 -0.46 12.55 -16.95
C LYS A 304 -1.25 11.82 -18.02
N SER A 305 -1.34 10.49 -17.90
CA SER A 305 -2.21 9.68 -18.77
C SER A 305 -3.68 10.11 -18.64
N MET A 306 -4.22 10.21 -17.43
CA MET A 306 -5.60 10.66 -17.22
C MET A 306 -5.87 12.04 -17.80
N LYS A 307 -4.89 12.94 -17.71
CA LYS A 307 -4.95 14.31 -18.26
C LYS A 307 -4.68 14.41 -19.76
N ARG A 308 -4.55 13.29 -20.49
CA ARG A 308 -4.24 13.22 -21.93
C ARG A 308 -2.85 13.72 -22.31
N ASP A 309 -1.92 13.81 -21.37
CA ASP A 309 -0.55 14.24 -21.60
C ASP A 309 0.37 13.04 -21.86
N MET A 310 0.12 12.35 -22.99
CA MET A 310 0.83 11.10 -23.32
C MET A 310 2.28 11.33 -23.77
N SER A 311 2.67 12.56 -24.08
CA SER A 311 4.05 12.88 -24.48
C SER A 311 5.06 12.70 -23.33
N VAL A 312 4.59 12.81 -22.09
CA VAL A 312 5.40 12.72 -20.87
C VAL A 312 4.94 11.62 -19.91
N ALA A 313 3.84 10.92 -20.21
CA ALA A 313 3.42 9.76 -19.45
C ALA A 313 4.31 8.56 -19.79
N ASP A 314 5.08 8.08 -18.82
CA ASP A 314 6.01 6.96 -19.00
C ASP A 314 5.76 5.88 -17.94
N PHE A 315 5.24 4.71 -18.37
CA PHE A 315 4.88 3.63 -17.44
C PHE A 315 6.04 2.65 -17.16
N ARG A 316 7.23 2.83 -17.76
CA ARG A 316 8.35 1.89 -17.61
C ARG A 316 8.82 1.75 -16.16
N GLY A 317 8.64 2.79 -15.35
CA GLY A 317 8.99 2.76 -13.93
C GLY A 317 8.38 1.62 -13.12
N MET A 318 7.32 0.99 -13.61
CA MET A 318 6.73 -0.20 -12.97
C MET A 318 7.68 -1.40 -12.88
N THR A 319 8.66 -1.49 -13.78
CA THR A 319 9.57 -2.65 -13.89
C THR A 319 11.03 -2.28 -14.04
N GLN A 320 11.35 -1.01 -14.31
CA GLN A 320 12.70 -0.56 -14.56
C GLN A 320 13.24 0.30 -13.43
N SER A 321 14.53 0.17 -13.14
CA SER A 321 15.21 1.07 -12.21
C SER A 321 15.42 2.45 -12.84
N PHE A 322 15.53 3.47 -11.97
CA PHE A 322 15.99 4.79 -12.35
C PHE A 322 17.48 4.93 -11.98
N ASP A 323 18.26 5.57 -12.83
CA ASP A 323 19.51 6.18 -12.39
C ASP A 323 19.27 7.68 -12.12
N GLY A 324 19.90 8.21 -11.09
CA GLY A 324 19.67 9.60 -10.67
C GLY A 324 20.15 10.67 -11.66
N ASN A 325 20.88 10.30 -12.72
CA ASN A 325 21.51 11.24 -13.66
C ASN A 325 21.00 11.13 -15.10
N SER A 326 20.57 9.96 -15.56
CA SER A 326 20.19 9.70 -16.96
C SER A 326 18.74 9.26 -17.15
N GLY A 327 17.96 9.13 -16.10
CA GLY A 327 16.59 8.64 -16.16
C GLY A 327 16.51 7.11 -16.06
N MET A 328 15.49 6.51 -16.66
CA MET A 328 15.29 5.07 -16.57
C MET A 328 16.40 4.26 -17.21
N GLN A 329 16.93 3.30 -16.48
CA GLN A 329 17.78 2.27 -17.04
C GLN A 329 16.94 1.27 -17.84
N ASN A 330 17.56 0.66 -18.84
CA ASN A 330 16.91 -0.38 -19.65
C ASN A 330 16.87 -1.74 -18.96
N ASP A 331 17.53 -1.89 -17.81
CA ASP A 331 17.61 -3.13 -17.07
C ASP A 331 16.39 -3.27 -16.16
N TYR A 332 15.69 -4.38 -16.29
CA TYR A 332 14.60 -4.72 -15.39
C TYR A 332 15.14 -5.13 -14.02
N MET A 333 14.53 -4.63 -12.98
CA MET A 333 14.68 -5.22 -11.65
C MET A 333 13.97 -6.59 -11.61
N ALA A 334 14.36 -7.45 -10.66
CA ALA A 334 13.57 -8.64 -10.36
C ALA A 334 12.12 -8.20 -10.09
N PHE A 335 11.17 -8.79 -10.81
CA PHE A 335 9.79 -8.30 -10.83
C PHE A 335 9.12 -8.29 -9.45
N GLY A 336 9.56 -9.16 -8.54
CA GLY A 336 9.06 -9.17 -7.16
C GLY A 336 9.54 -8.02 -6.26
N THR A 337 10.50 -7.20 -6.70
CA THR A 337 11.10 -6.14 -5.86
C THR A 337 10.25 -4.89 -5.76
N LEU A 338 9.62 -4.47 -6.87
CA LEU A 338 8.90 -3.19 -6.95
C LEU A 338 7.41 -3.39 -6.71
N VAL A 339 6.91 -2.86 -5.59
CA VAL A 339 5.46 -2.73 -5.32
C VAL A 339 4.98 -1.46 -5.99
N GLY A 340 4.46 -1.59 -7.21
CA GLY A 340 3.99 -0.44 -7.97
C GLY A 340 2.58 -0.01 -7.57
N TYR A 341 2.32 1.31 -7.59
CA TYR A 341 0.99 1.86 -7.36
C TYR A 341 0.72 3.10 -8.21
N MET A 342 -0.55 3.29 -8.58
CA MET A 342 -1.03 4.50 -9.25
C MET A 342 -1.48 5.57 -8.26
N GLU A 343 -1.92 5.15 -7.08
CA GLU A 343 -2.42 5.98 -5.99
C GLU A 343 -1.98 5.35 -4.67
N SER A 344 -1.69 6.18 -3.66
CA SER A 344 -1.59 5.82 -2.25
C SER A 344 -2.33 6.86 -1.40
N HIS A 345 -2.27 6.71 -0.07
CA HIS A 345 -2.83 7.72 0.84
C HIS A 345 -2.14 9.08 0.71
N ASP A 346 -0.94 9.13 0.14
CA ASP A 346 -0.09 10.32 0.05
C ASP A 346 -0.28 11.14 -1.23
N GLU A 347 -0.78 10.54 -2.32
CA GLU A 347 -0.90 11.20 -3.61
C GLU A 347 -2.35 11.53 -3.99
N GLU A 348 -2.49 12.46 -4.92
CA GLU A 348 -3.80 12.83 -5.44
C GLU A 348 -4.45 11.69 -6.25
N ARG A 349 -5.75 11.56 -6.17
CA ARG A 349 -6.55 10.60 -6.92
C ARG A 349 -6.43 10.83 -8.42
N THR A 350 -6.13 9.79 -9.17
CA THR A 350 -5.99 9.88 -10.63
C THR A 350 -7.29 10.32 -11.31
N ASN A 351 -8.45 9.85 -10.82
CA ASN A 351 -9.75 10.27 -11.34
C ASN A 351 -10.12 11.72 -11.00
N TYR A 352 -9.69 12.23 -9.85
CA TYR A 352 -9.86 13.64 -9.51
C TYR A 352 -8.97 14.51 -10.41
N ALA A 353 -7.68 14.21 -10.48
CA ALA A 353 -6.73 14.96 -11.30
C ALA A 353 -7.11 14.92 -12.80
N GLY A 354 -7.70 13.81 -13.26
CA GLY A 354 -8.16 13.62 -14.63
C GLY A 354 -9.44 14.36 -15.01
N GLN A 355 -10.03 15.16 -14.13
CA GLN A 355 -11.20 16.00 -14.49
C GLN A 355 -10.85 17.03 -15.57
N TRP A 356 -9.60 17.49 -15.58
CA TRP A 356 -9.11 18.48 -16.51
C TRP A 356 -7.90 17.94 -17.28
N SER A 357 -7.96 18.04 -18.60
CA SER A 357 -6.81 17.73 -19.45
C SER A 357 -5.65 18.68 -19.19
N TYR A 358 -4.47 18.33 -19.66
CA TYR A 358 -3.26 19.17 -19.51
C TYR A 358 -3.40 20.56 -20.13
N ASN A 359 -4.29 20.72 -21.12
CA ASN A 359 -4.58 22.02 -21.76
C ASN A 359 -5.79 22.74 -21.16
N GLY A 360 -6.32 22.28 -20.03
CA GLY A 360 -7.41 22.91 -19.29
C GLY A 360 -8.83 22.59 -19.78
N SER A 361 -9.00 21.68 -20.74
CA SER A 361 -10.33 21.24 -21.17
C SER A 361 -10.89 20.20 -20.21
N GLU A 362 -12.18 20.27 -19.88
CA GLU A 362 -12.84 19.26 -19.07
C GLU A 362 -12.89 17.90 -19.81
N ILE A 363 -12.64 16.84 -19.08
CA ILE A 363 -12.77 15.47 -19.57
C ILE A 363 -14.08 14.88 -18.99
N PRO A 364 -15.04 14.51 -19.85
CA PRO A 364 -16.31 13.96 -19.41
C PRO A 364 -16.14 12.72 -18.52
N PHE A 365 -16.99 12.56 -17.53
CA PHE A 365 -16.89 11.49 -16.53
C PHE A 365 -16.78 10.09 -17.17
N ALA A 366 -17.66 9.76 -18.12
CA ALA A 366 -17.60 8.47 -18.81
C ALA A 366 -16.25 8.23 -19.51
N THR A 367 -15.67 9.28 -20.13
CA THR A 367 -14.35 9.20 -20.77
C THR A 367 -13.24 8.99 -19.74
N ARG A 368 -13.33 9.64 -18.57
CA ARG A 368 -12.38 9.42 -17.47
C ARG A 368 -12.38 7.96 -17.01
N ILE A 369 -13.56 7.37 -16.87
CA ILE A 369 -13.69 5.97 -16.47
C ILE A 369 -13.10 5.03 -17.54
N GLU A 370 -13.35 5.26 -18.83
CA GLU A 370 -12.71 4.46 -19.87
C GLU A 370 -11.19 4.59 -19.87
N ARG A 371 -10.66 5.79 -19.67
CA ARG A 371 -9.20 5.99 -19.50
C ARG A 371 -8.67 5.30 -18.25
N ALA A 372 -9.41 5.32 -17.13
CA ALA A 372 -9.04 4.62 -15.91
C ALA A 372 -8.98 3.09 -16.13
N LYS A 373 -9.88 2.52 -16.94
CA LYS A 373 -9.81 1.09 -17.34
C LYS A 373 -8.55 0.77 -18.13
N ALA A 374 -8.16 1.63 -19.09
CA ALA A 374 -6.91 1.44 -19.82
C ALA A 374 -5.68 1.55 -18.90
N ASN A 375 -5.66 2.55 -18.00
CA ASN A 375 -4.61 2.67 -16.97
C ASN A 375 -4.54 1.41 -16.11
N ALA A 376 -5.68 0.92 -15.60
CA ALA A 376 -5.75 -0.30 -14.81
C ALA A 376 -5.19 -1.53 -15.56
N ALA A 377 -5.48 -1.67 -16.86
CA ALA A 377 -4.98 -2.76 -17.67
C ALA A 377 -3.44 -2.74 -17.76
N PHE A 378 -2.85 -1.58 -18.05
CA PHE A 378 -1.40 -1.42 -18.12
C PHE A 378 -0.71 -1.51 -16.76
N PHE A 379 -1.40 -1.12 -15.70
CA PHE A 379 -0.92 -1.24 -14.33
C PHE A 379 -0.95 -2.69 -13.84
N LEU A 380 -2.11 -3.33 -13.89
CA LEU A 380 -2.32 -4.65 -13.27
C LEU A 380 -1.66 -5.80 -14.05
N LEU A 381 -1.46 -5.66 -15.36
CA LEU A 381 -0.87 -6.72 -16.18
C LEU A 381 0.65 -6.60 -16.36
N THR A 382 1.32 -5.68 -15.68
CA THR A 382 2.79 -5.71 -15.54
C THR A 382 3.19 -6.74 -14.48
N PRO A 383 4.33 -7.45 -14.64
CA PRO A 383 4.86 -8.33 -13.60
C PRO A 383 5.15 -7.60 -12.28
N GLY A 384 5.26 -8.35 -11.20
CA GLY A 384 5.54 -7.86 -9.84
C GLY A 384 4.28 -7.44 -9.05
N PRO A 385 4.42 -7.25 -7.73
CA PRO A 385 3.32 -6.90 -6.84
C PRO A 385 2.73 -5.53 -7.16
N LYS A 386 1.45 -5.37 -6.86
CA LYS A 386 0.68 -4.14 -7.10
C LYS A 386 -0.02 -3.70 -5.83
N MET A 387 -0.13 -2.39 -5.62
CA MET A 387 -0.93 -1.83 -4.55
C MET A 387 -2.04 -0.96 -5.13
N ILE A 388 -3.24 -1.13 -4.60
CA ILE A 388 -4.44 -0.35 -4.91
C ILE A 388 -4.81 0.43 -3.67
N TRP A 389 -4.83 1.76 -3.74
CA TRP A 389 -5.38 2.60 -2.67
C TRP A 389 -6.90 2.49 -2.66
N GLN A 390 -7.49 2.32 -1.47
CA GLN A 390 -8.93 2.13 -1.27
C GLN A 390 -9.77 3.03 -2.19
N PHE A 391 -10.74 2.41 -2.87
CA PHE A 391 -11.69 3.04 -3.81
C PHE A 391 -11.11 3.48 -5.17
N GLY A 392 -9.82 3.25 -5.45
CA GLY A 392 -9.25 3.48 -6.78
C GLY A 392 -9.95 2.65 -7.86
N GLU A 393 -10.35 1.42 -7.53
CA GLU A 393 -11.06 0.46 -8.38
C GLU A 393 -12.49 0.88 -8.76
N ILE A 394 -13.05 1.85 -8.05
CA ILE A 394 -14.37 2.46 -8.37
C ILE A 394 -14.23 3.91 -8.86
N GLY A 395 -12.99 4.33 -9.15
CA GLY A 395 -12.71 5.67 -9.66
C GLY A 395 -13.04 6.79 -8.68
N TYR A 396 -12.60 6.66 -7.42
CA TYR A 396 -12.79 7.69 -6.41
C TYR A 396 -12.21 9.03 -6.89
N ASP A 397 -13.02 10.08 -6.86
CA ASP A 397 -12.72 11.38 -7.48
C ASP A 397 -12.90 12.56 -6.52
N ILE A 398 -12.74 12.32 -5.24
CA ILE A 398 -12.66 13.34 -4.20
C ILE A 398 -11.17 13.61 -3.91
N SER A 399 -10.78 14.90 -3.90
CA SER A 399 -9.40 15.31 -3.69
C SER A 399 -8.85 14.84 -2.35
N ILE A 400 -7.54 14.55 -2.33
CA ILE A 400 -6.80 14.32 -1.09
C ILE A 400 -6.89 15.54 -0.12
N LEU A 401 -7.14 16.75 -0.64
CA LEU A 401 -7.30 17.98 0.16
C LEU A 401 -8.75 18.23 0.58
N GLU A 402 -9.69 17.32 0.27
CA GLU A 402 -11.07 17.45 0.74
C GLU A 402 -11.12 17.50 2.28
N GLY A 403 -11.89 18.44 2.82
CA GLY A 403 -11.92 18.72 4.26
C GLY A 403 -10.85 19.72 4.71
N GLY A 404 -10.06 20.27 3.78
CA GLY A 404 -9.08 21.34 4.01
C GLY A 404 -7.66 20.88 4.35
N ASP A 405 -7.44 19.55 4.49
CA ASP A 405 -6.17 18.95 4.87
C ASP A 405 -6.06 17.55 4.26
N ARG A 406 -4.82 17.10 3.96
CA ARG A 406 -4.54 15.73 3.49
C ARG A 406 -5.04 14.69 4.48
N THR A 407 -4.84 14.92 5.77
CA THR A 407 -5.17 14.01 6.85
C THR A 407 -6.63 14.06 7.30
N ALA A 408 -7.42 15.04 6.81
CA ALA A 408 -8.83 15.15 7.11
C ALA A 408 -9.59 13.89 6.68
N LYS A 409 -10.65 13.54 7.42
CA LYS A 409 -11.53 12.42 7.07
C LYS A 409 -12.12 12.62 5.68
N LYS A 410 -12.05 11.57 4.85
CA LYS A 410 -12.62 11.58 3.50
C LYS A 410 -14.01 10.93 3.48
N PRO A 411 -14.94 11.45 2.65
CA PRO A 411 -16.26 10.85 2.54
C PRO A 411 -16.19 9.41 2.01
N TRP A 412 -16.88 8.50 2.72
CA TRP A 412 -17.12 7.16 2.23
C TRP A 412 -18.14 7.16 1.08
N ARG A 413 -17.92 6.36 0.03
CA ARG A 413 -18.75 6.40 -1.17
C ARG A 413 -19.02 5.03 -1.81
N THR A 414 -18.53 3.93 -1.23
CA THR A 414 -18.54 2.62 -1.89
C THR A 414 -19.94 2.23 -2.38
N ASP A 415 -20.94 2.25 -1.52
CA ASP A 415 -22.29 1.81 -1.87
C ASP A 415 -22.97 2.71 -2.91
N ASP A 416 -22.72 4.02 -2.83
CA ASP A 416 -23.30 4.96 -3.79
C ASP A 416 -22.56 4.88 -5.13
N TYR A 417 -21.23 4.74 -5.11
CA TYR A 417 -20.42 4.64 -6.31
C TYR A 417 -20.72 3.34 -7.07
N MET A 418 -20.92 2.23 -6.38
CA MET A 418 -21.27 0.96 -7.00
C MET A 418 -22.65 0.95 -7.66
N LYS A 419 -23.54 1.91 -7.38
CA LYS A 419 -24.81 2.12 -8.08
C LYS A 419 -24.66 2.84 -9.42
N VAL A 420 -23.52 3.51 -9.66
CA VAL A 420 -23.21 4.19 -10.92
C VAL A 420 -22.61 3.20 -11.90
N ALA A 421 -23.27 3.01 -13.04
CA ALA A 421 -22.92 1.95 -14.01
C ALA A 421 -21.47 2.05 -14.52
N GLU A 422 -20.98 3.25 -14.79
CA GLU A 422 -19.61 3.50 -15.24
C GLU A 422 -18.60 3.08 -14.17
N ARG A 423 -18.82 3.45 -12.90
CA ARG A 423 -17.93 3.08 -11.77
C ARG A 423 -17.93 1.57 -11.53
N LYS A 424 -19.12 0.96 -11.54
CA LYS A 424 -19.23 -0.50 -11.46
C LYS A 424 -18.48 -1.18 -12.61
N SER A 425 -18.55 -0.63 -13.81
CA SER A 425 -17.83 -1.19 -14.96
C SER A 425 -16.30 -1.07 -14.81
N LEU A 426 -15.80 -0.06 -14.08
CA LEU A 426 -14.37 0.03 -13.73
C LEU A 426 -14.00 -1.07 -12.72
N TYR A 427 -14.79 -1.26 -11.66
CA TYR A 427 -14.62 -2.36 -10.71
C TYR A 427 -14.60 -3.72 -11.43
N ASP A 428 -15.57 -3.96 -12.31
CA ASP A 428 -15.65 -5.21 -13.08
C ASP A 428 -14.42 -5.40 -14.00
N THR A 429 -13.82 -4.30 -14.47
CA THR A 429 -12.58 -4.33 -15.26
C THR A 429 -11.38 -4.71 -14.37
N TYR A 430 -11.23 -4.10 -13.19
CA TYR A 430 -10.20 -4.51 -12.22
C TYR A 430 -10.34 -5.99 -11.87
N SER A 431 -11.53 -6.43 -11.49
CA SER A 431 -11.79 -7.83 -11.15
C SER A 431 -11.46 -8.79 -12.31
N MET A 432 -11.82 -8.42 -13.55
CA MET A 432 -11.49 -9.19 -14.74
C MET A 432 -9.97 -9.30 -14.97
N LEU A 433 -9.24 -8.20 -14.83
CA LEU A 433 -7.78 -8.16 -15.01
C LEU A 433 -7.06 -8.95 -13.90
N LEU A 434 -7.51 -8.83 -12.66
CA LEU A 434 -6.97 -9.59 -11.52
C LEU A 434 -7.29 -11.07 -11.63
N LYS A 435 -8.47 -11.42 -12.15
CA LYS A 435 -8.78 -12.82 -12.47
C LYS A 435 -7.86 -13.36 -13.58
N PHE A 436 -7.60 -12.60 -14.63
CA PHE A 436 -6.64 -13.00 -15.67
C PHE A 436 -5.26 -13.26 -15.06
N ARG A 437 -4.79 -12.38 -14.18
CA ARG A 437 -3.52 -12.50 -13.47
C ARG A 437 -3.48 -13.79 -12.66
N LYS A 438 -4.50 -14.03 -11.83
CA LYS A 438 -4.63 -15.24 -11.00
C LYS A 438 -4.69 -16.53 -11.81
N ASP A 439 -5.43 -16.53 -12.93
CA ASP A 439 -5.61 -17.72 -13.77
C ASP A 439 -4.35 -18.03 -14.62
N ASN A 440 -3.44 -17.06 -14.78
CA ASN A 440 -2.27 -17.14 -15.63
C ASN A 440 -0.98 -16.66 -14.92
N PRO A 441 -0.63 -17.17 -13.72
CA PRO A 441 0.44 -16.63 -12.89
C PRO A 441 1.81 -16.65 -13.60
N ARG A 442 2.02 -17.59 -14.53
CA ARG A 442 3.28 -17.74 -15.28
C ARG A 442 3.64 -16.53 -16.17
N PHE A 443 2.75 -15.56 -16.35
CA PHE A 443 3.05 -14.29 -17.01
C PHE A 443 3.62 -13.25 -16.06
N PHE A 444 3.61 -13.51 -14.76
CA PHE A 444 4.01 -12.57 -13.72
C PHE A 444 5.24 -13.05 -12.94
N ASP A 445 5.75 -14.24 -13.28
CA ASP A 445 6.97 -14.82 -12.74
C ASP A 445 8.23 -14.08 -13.23
N ASN A 446 9.34 -14.24 -12.52
CA ASN A 446 10.62 -13.63 -12.87
C ASN A 446 11.22 -14.12 -14.20
N ASP A 447 10.79 -15.27 -14.74
CA ASP A 447 11.25 -15.85 -16.00
C ASP A 447 10.43 -15.42 -17.23
N VAL A 448 9.44 -14.55 -17.05
CA VAL A 448 8.62 -14.04 -18.15
C VAL A 448 9.44 -13.17 -19.09
N ASN A 449 9.24 -13.38 -20.39
CA ASN A 449 9.75 -12.44 -21.39
C ASN A 449 8.73 -11.32 -21.59
N PHE A 450 8.94 -10.22 -20.86
CA PHE A 450 8.06 -9.06 -20.83
C PHE A 450 8.66 -7.90 -21.61
N ARG A 451 7.85 -7.25 -22.44
CA ARG A 451 8.23 -6.06 -23.20
C ARG A 451 7.06 -5.11 -23.34
N TRP A 452 7.35 -3.84 -23.30
CA TRP A 452 6.35 -2.82 -23.51
C TRP A 452 6.89 -1.57 -24.23
N TYR A 453 5.96 -0.83 -24.82
CA TYR A 453 6.20 0.39 -25.57
C TYR A 453 5.22 1.44 -25.02
N VAL A 454 5.64 2.10 -23.94
CA VAL A 454 4.75 2.86 -23.03
C VAL A 454 5.32 4.20 -22.61
N ASP A 455 6.43 4.64 -23.20
CA ASP A 455 6.98 5.97 -23.00
C ASP A 455 6.42 7.00 -24.01
N GLY A 456 6.79 8.28 -23.83
CA GLY A 456 6.32 9.39 -24.67
C GLY A 456 6.62 9.24 -26.16
N SER A 457 7.65 8.48 -26.54
CA SER A 457 8.03 8.26 -27.95
C SER A 457 7.03 7.40 -28.72
N HIS A 458 6.20 6.62 -28.02
CA HIS A 458 5.20 5.74 -28.63
C HIS A 458 3.85 6.42 -28.86
N GLY A 459 3.74 7.72 -28.60
CA GLY A 459 2.52 8.50 -28.85
C GLY A 459 1.33 8.03 -28.02
N THR A 460 0.15 7.98 -28.63
CA THR A 460 -1.12 7.68 -27.95
C THR A 460 -1.52 6.20 -28.00
N GLY A 461 -0.98 5.42 -28.91
CA GLY A 461 -1.17 3.98 -28.97
C GLY A 461 -0.12 3.26 -28.12
N ARG A 462 -0.49 2.81 -26.92
CA ARG A 462 0.42 2.10 -26.01
C ARG A 462 0.21 0.59 -26.12
N TYR A 463 1.27 -0.14 -25.86
CA TYR A 463 1.32 -1.58 -26.10
C TYR A 463 2.26 -2.28 -25.11
N MET A 464 1.87 -3.45 -24.65
CA MET A 464 2.74 -4.38 -23.91
C MET A 464 2.53 -5.81 -24.39
N TYR A 465 3.53 -6.64 -24.11
CA TYR A 465 3.57 -8.03 -24.51
C TYR A 465 4.28 -8.88 -23.46
N ALA A 466 3.76 -10.08 -23.21
CA ALA A 466 4.42 -11.07 -22.37
C ALA A 466 4.39 -12.46 -23.02
N ARG A 467 5.48 -13.20 -22.81
CA ARG A 467 5.59 -14.62 -23.12
C ARG A 467 5.99 -15.36 -21.85
N SER A 468 5.14 -16.29 -21.38
CA SER A 468 5.47 -17.14 -20.23
C SER A 468 6.56 -18.16 -20.56
N GLY A 469 7.20 -18.72 -19.54
CA GLY A 469 8.15 -19.82 -19.69
C GLY A 469 7.55 -21.06 -20.36
N GLU A 470 6.21 -21.23 -20.28
CA GLU A 470 5.46 -22.31 -20.97
C GLU A 470 5.19 -22.02 -22.45
N GLY A 471 5.60 -20.86 -22.95
CA GLY A 471 5.41 -20.46 -24.35
C GLY A 471 4.02 -19.94 -24.69
N LYS A 472 3.15 -19.66 -23.71
CA LYS A 472 1.91 -18.90 -23.92
C LYS A 472 2.21 -17.41 -24.01
N HIS A 473 1.32 -16.68 -24.65
CA HIS A 473 1.51 -15.24 -24.91
C HIS A 473 0.26 -14.46 -24.57
N PHE A 474 0.44 -13.22 -24.06
CA PHE A 474 -0.58 -12.19 -24.14
C PHE A 474 -0.03 -10.93 -24.82
N ALA A 475 -0.91 -10.13 -25.39
CA ALA A 475 -0.64 -8.79 -25.87
C ALA A 475 -1.76 -7.85 -25.39
N LEU A 476 -1.37 -6.69 -24.90
CA LEU A 476 -2.29 -5.63 -24.47
C LEU A 476 -1.98 -4.37 -25.26
N PHE A 477 -2.97 -3.70 -25.81
CA PHE A 477 -2.82 -2.39 -26.44
C PHE A 477 -4.06 -1.53 -26.23
N ALA A 478 -3.88 -0.22 -26.18
CA ALA A 478 -4.94 0.73 -25.89
C ALA A 478 -4.79 2.03 -26.67
N ASN A 479 -5.92 2.73 -26.85
CA ASN A 479 -5.97 4.10 -27.32
C ASN A 479 -5.98 5.07 -26.13
N PHE A 480 -4.86 5.69 -25.86
CA PHE A 480 -4.71 6.78 -24.87
C PHE A 480 -4.87 8.18 -25.50
N GLY A 481 -5.12 8.27 -26.80
CA GLY A 481 -5.34 9.54 -27.48
C GLY A 481 -6.69 10.17 -27.18
N THR A 482 -6.87 11.41 -27.63
CA THR A 482 -8.13 12.12 -27.52
C THR A 482 -9.09 11.65 -28.62
N GLY A 483 -10.26 11.18 -28.22
CA GLY A 483 -11.29 10.69 -29.12
C GLY A 483 -10.96 9.34 -29.78
N ASN A 484 -11.75 8.96 -30.78
CA ASN A 484 -11.57 7.70 -31.48
C ASN A 484 -10.41 7.78 -32.46
N GLN A 485 -9.55 6.76 -32.46
CA GLN A 485 -8.36 6.71 -33.34
C GLN A 485 -8.15 5.29 -33.88
N THR A 486 -7.49 5.18 -35.02
CA THR A 486 -6.95 3.91 -35.52
C THR A 486 -5.62 3.64 -34.83
N ILE A 487 -5.53 2.54 -34.10
CA ILE A 487 -4.33 2.10 -33.40
C ILE A 487 -3.70 0.94 -34.16
N SER A 488 -2.57 1.19 -34.80
CA SER A 488 -1.85 0.13 -35.51
C SER A 488 -0.95 -0.63 -34.54
N VAL A 489 -1.07 -1.95 -34.52
CA VAL A 489 -0.27 -2.85 -33.71
C VAL A 489 0.30 -3.98 -34.55
N SER A 490 1.58 -4.32 -34.28
CA SER A 490 2.23 -5.49 -34.85
C SER A 490 2.49 -6.51 -33.75
N LEU A 491 1.68 -7.55 -33.71
CA LEU A 491 1.76 -8.62 -32.71
C LEU A 491 3.03 -9.45 -32.89
N PRO A 492 3.56 -10.06 -31.81
CA PRO A 492 4.76 -10.88 -31.86
C PRO A 492 4.69 -12.06 -32.85
N GLU A 493 5.87 -12.51 -33.29
CA GLU A 493 6.00 -13.71 -34.11
C GLU A 493 5.75 -14.99 -33.32
N GLY A 494 5.43 -16.06 -34.04
CA GLY A 494 5.26 -17.40 -33.47
C GLY A 494 3.83 -17.74 -33.01
N VAL A 495 2.91 -16.78 -33.06
CA VAL A 495 1.49 -17.01 -32.78
C VAL A 495 0.68 -16.80 -34.06
N GLY A 496 0.04 -17.87 -34.54
CA GLY A 496 -0.73 -17.81 -35.80
C GLY A 496 -2.09 -17.14 -35.64
N THR A 497 -2.75 -17.41 -34.54
CA THR A 497 -4.08 -16.85 -34.20
C THR A 497 -4.07 -16.35 -32.78
N TRP A 498 -4.52 -15.13 -32.57
CA TRP A 498 -4.77 -14.52 -31.29
C TRP A 498 -6.26 -14.52 -30.97
N TYR A 499 -6.61 -14.49 -29.72
CA TYR A 499 -8.01 -14.45 -29.28
C TYR A 499 -8.22 -13.27 -28.35
N ASP A 500 -9.26 -12.49 -28.56
CA ASP A 500 -9.69 -11.47 -27.61
C ASP A 500 -10.10 -12.16 -26.30
N TYR A 501 -9.50 -11.75 -25.21
CA TYR A 501 -9.72 -12.38 -23.91
C TYR A 501 -11.18 -12.34 -23.47
N ASN A 502 -11.87 -11.23 -23.72
CA ASN A 502 -13.24 -11.02 -23.27
C ASN A 502 -14.27 -11.75 -24.13
N THR A 503 -14.04 -11.81 -25.45
CA THR A 503 -15.07 -12.28 -26.40
C THR A 503 -14.73 -13.64 -27.01
N GLY A 504 -13.49 -14.10 -26.89
CA GLY A 504 -13.00 -15.29 -27.58
C GLY A 504 -12.91 -15.14 -29.10
N SER A 505 -13.09 -13.92 -29.64
CA SER A 505 -13.03 -13.65 -31.07
C SER A 505 -11.62 -13.81 -31.61
N ALA A 506 -11.46 -14.49 -32.76
CA ALA A 506 -10.17 -14.75 -33.35
C ALA A 506 -9.61 -13.52 -34.12
N TRP A 507 -8.33 -13.26 -33.91
CA TRP A 507 -7.53 -12.26 -34.61
C TRP A 507 -6.41 -12.98 -35.36
N ASN A 508 -6.51 -13.06 -36.69
CA ASN A 508 -5.57 -13.80 -37.53
C ASN A 508 -4.45 -12.90 -38.03
N GLY A 509 -3.22 -13.40 -37.94
CA GLY A 509 -2.03 -12.69 -38.41
C GLY A 509 -1.48 -11.71 -37.39
N ARG A 510 -0.52 -10.89 -37.82
CA ARG A 510 0.27 -10.03 -36.92
C ARG A 510 -0.13 -8.57 -36.95
N SER A 511 -0.53 -8.06 -38.10
CA SER A 511 -0.76 -6.63 -38.28
C SER A 511 -2.26 -6.32 -38.17
N HIS A 512 -2.62 -5.47 -37.23
CA HIS A 512 -3.98 -5.05 -37.01
C HIS A 512 -4.04 -3.53 -36.83
N SER A 513 -5.15 -2.94 -37.26
CA SER A 513 -5.36 -1.49 -37.16
C SER A 513 -6.82 -1.20 -36.78
N PRO A 514 -7.27 -1.64 -35.58
CA PRO A 514 -8.63 -1.40 -35.14
C PRO A 514 -8.88 0.10 -34.92
N TYR A 515 -10.10 0.54 -35.23
CA TYR A 515 -10.59 1.85 -34.84
C TYR A 515 -11.11 1.75 -33.40
N MET A 516 -10.48 2.44 -32.48
CA MET A 516 -10.67 2.30 -31.05
C MET A 516 -11.17 3.61 -30.43
N ALA A 517 -12.14 3.51 -29.56
CA ALA A 517 -12.58 4.64 -28.74
C ALA A 517 -11.47 5.06 -27.75
N GLU A 518 -11.55 6.30 -27.27
CA GLU A 518 -10.65 6.80 -26.22
C GLU A 518 -10.77 5.95 -24.95
N GLY A 519 -9.63 5.47 -24.43
CA GLY A 519 -9.60 4.59 -23.26
C GLY A 519 -9.91 3.12 -23.55
N GLN A 520 -10.30 2.79 -24.79
CA GLN A 520 -10.52 1.39 -25.16
C GLN A 520 -9.20 0.62 -25.20
N PHE A 521 -9.21 -0.62 -24.73
CA PHE A 521 -8.08 -1.53 -24.82
C PHE A 521 -8.52 -2.92 -25.31
N TYR A 522 -7.56 -3.67 -25.85
CA TYR A 522 -7.69 -5.09 -26.17
C TYR A 522 -6.64 -5.90 -25.43
N LEU A 523 -7.09 -6.95 -24.75
CA LEU A 523 -6.24 -8.00 -24.20
C LEU A 523 -6.38 -9.23 -25.09
N LEU A 524 -5.32 -9.57 -25.82
CA LEU A 524 -5.26 -10.72 -26.70
C LEU A 524 -4.42 -11.82 -26.08
N VAL A 525 -4.81 -13.07 -26.26
CA VAL A 525 -4.13 -14.27 -25.77
C VAL A 525 -3.87 -15.26 -26.90
N SER A 526 -2.80 -16.05 -26.80
CA SER A 526 -2.39 -17.00 -27.83
C SER A 526 -3.15 -18.32 -27.80
N ASP A 527 -3.88 -18.61 -26.71
CA ASP A 527 -4.64 -19.84 -26.53
C ASP A 527 -6.08 -19.51 -26.16
N ARG A 528 -7.04 -20.05 -26.94
CA ARG A 528 -8.46 -19.79 -26.71
C ARG A 528 -8.94 -20.27 -25.33
N ASN A 529 -8.29 -21.26 -24.75
CA ASN A 529 -8.61 -21.74 -23.41
C ASN A 529 -8.28 -20.74 -22.30
N MET A 530 -7.47 -19.73 -22.59
CA MET A 530 -7.18 -18.62 -21.67
C MET A 530 -8.28 -17.55 -21.68
N CYS A 531 -9.20 -17.55 -22.66
CA CYS A 531 -10.26 -16.56 -22.73
C CYS A 531 -11.20 -16.66 -21.51
N ARG A 532 -11.80 -15.53 -21.18
CA ARG A 532 -12.79 -15.41 -20.11
C ARG A 532 -13.93 -16.40 -20.36
N GLN A 533 -14.18 -17.25 -19.38
CA GLN A 533 -15.33 -18.19 -19.38
C GLN A 533 -16.58 -17.51 -18.84
#